data_75e659a0d3ea719c2b586b1f65e74f66
#
_entry.id   75e659a0d3ea719c2b586b1f65e74f66
#
_cell.length_a   1.000
_cell.length_b   1.000
_cell.length_c   1.000
_cell.angle_alpha   90.00
_cell.angle_beta   90.00
_cell.angle_gamma   90.00
#
_symmetry.space_group_name_H-M   'P 1'
#
loop_
_entity.id
_entity.type
_entity.pdbx_description
1 polymer ?
#
loop_
_entity_poly.entity_id
_entity_poly.type
_entity_poly.pdbx_seq_one_letter_code
_entity_poly.pdbx_strand_id
1 'polypeptide(L)'
;MEDEQYLRRAIALSREHMEAGAGGPFGALVVAGGKILAEGWNEVTSALDPTAHAEVVAIRRACRAVGDFSLRGAVLYASCEPCPMCLAAAWWARVDAVVYAASREDAALAGFDDAELYREVQRSEGERKLPCRQLLRGEAVAVLESWLGKPDRIPY
;
A
#
# COMPACT_ATOMS: atom_id res chain seq x y z
N MET A 1 23.57 0.32 -5.21
CA MET A 1 23.67 1.74 -5.70
C MET A 1 22.36 2.22 -6.36
N GLU A 2 21.73 1.41 -7.19
CA GLU A 2 20.47 1.80 -7.86
C GLU A 2 19.31 1.93 -6.87
N ASP A 3 19.15 0.97 -5.97
CA ASP A 3 18.11 0.99 -4.90
C ASP A 3 18.22 2.24 -4.02
N GLU A 4 19.42 2.64 -3.63
CA GLU A 4 19.64 3.85 -2.83
C GLU A 4 19.18 5.12 -3.55
N GLN A 5 19.33 5.20 -4.86
CA GLN A 5 18.89 6.34 -5.65
C GLN A 5 17.36 6.45 -5.62
N TYR A 6 16.65 5.33 -5.79
CA TYR A 6 15.19 5.30 -5.69
C TYR A 6 14.71 5.59 -4.27
N LEU A 7 15.36 5.06 -3.24
CA LEU A 7 15.03 5.41 -1.85
C LEU A 7 15.25 6.89 -1.55
N ARG A 8 16.34 7.50 -2.03
CA ARG A 8 16.54 8.95 -1.87
C ARG A 8 15.42 9.75 -2.55
N ARG A 9 14.92 9.30 -3.70
CA ARG A 9 13.77 9.93 -4.35
C ARG A 9 12.49 9.77 -3.53
N ALA A 10 12.21 8.58 -2.99
CA ALA A 10 11.06 8.37 -2.09
C ALA A 10 11.13 9.26 -0.84
N ILE A 11 12.32 9.40 -0.25
CA ILE A 11 12.56 10.28 0.89
C ILE A 11 12.38 11.76 0.49
N ALA A 12 12.85 12.18 -0.67
CA ALA A 12 12.63 13.54 -1.18
C ALA A 12 11.14 13.83 -1.35
N LEU A 13 10.38 12.92 -1.97
CA LEU A 13 8.92 13.04 -2.12
C LEU A 13 8.22 13.19 -0.76
N SER A 14 8.63 12.42 0.25
CA SER A 14 8.04 12.52 1.58
C SER A 14 8.20 13.89 2.20
N ARG A 15 9.35 14.52 2.04
CA ARG A 15 9.65 15.88 2.52
C ARG A 15 8.91 16.94 1.72
N GLU A 16 9.07 16.93 0.39
CA GLU A 16 8.50 17.92 -0.53
C GLU A 16 6.98 18.06 -0.31
N HIS A 17 6.27 16.95 -0.23
CA HIS A 17 4.82 16.95 -0.15
C HIS A 17 4.30 17.14 1.28
N MET A 18 5.02 16.70 2.30
CA MET A 18 4.71 17.04 3.69
C MET A 18 4.82 18.56 3.90
N GLU A 19 5.92 19.19 3.46
CA GLU A 19 6.13 20.63 3.60
C GLU A 19 5.10 21.43 2.79
N ALA A 20 4.62 20.90 1.66
CA ALA A 20 3.53 21.48 0.87
C ALA A 20 2.14 21.28 1.47
N GLY A 21 2.00 20.54 2.59
CA GLY A 21 0.72 20.30 3.25
C GLY A 21 -0.16 19.24 2.59
N ALA A 22 0.40 18.38 1.74
CA ALA A 22 -0.36 17.31 1.08
C ALA A 22 -0.81 16.21 2.03
N GLY A 23 0.00 15.90 3.05
CA GLY A 23 -0.27 14.85 4.01
C GLY A 23 0.92 14.55 4.90
N GLY A 24 0.98 13.34 5.46
CA GLY A 24 2.06 12.88 6.33
C GLY A 24 3.42 12.71 5.60
N PRO A 25 4.51 12.45 6.35
CA PRO A 25 5.88 12.45 5.84
C PRO A 25 6.25 11.13 5.16
N PHE A 26 5.49 10.71 4.15
CA PHE A 26 5.68 9.45 3.44
C PHE A 26 5.68 9.64 1.93
N GLY A 27 6.63 8.98 1.25
CA GLY A 27 6.78 8.98 -0.18
C GLY A 27 7.11 7.58 -0.68
N ALA A 28 6.68 7.26 -1.90
CA ALA A 28 6.91 5.97 -2.52
C ALA A 28 7.01 6.10 -4.04
N LEU A 29 7.63 5.13 -4.67
CA LEU A 29 7.64 4.99 -6.13
C LEU A 29 7.64 3.52 -6.56
N VAL A 30 7.09 3.29 -7.74
CA VAL A 30 7.10 1.99 -8.40
C VAL A 30 8.06 2.05 -9.58
N VAL A 31 8.99 1.10 -9.62
CA VAL A 31 10.05 1.04 -10.65
C VAL A 31 9.99 -0.31 -11.37
N ALA A 32 10.06 -0.31 -12.68
CA ALA A 32 10.23 -1.51 -13.50
C ALA A 32 11.24 -1.26 -14.63
N GLY A 33 12.12 -2.23 -14.88
CA GLY A 33 13.14 -2.13 -15.92
C GLY A 33 14.04 -0.89 -15.79
N GLY A 34 14.35 -0.47 -14.56
CA GLY A 34 15.17 0.72 -14.28
C GLY A 34 14.46 2.05 -14.50
N LYS A 35 13.14 2.06 -14.74
CA LYS A 35 12.34 3.27 -14.94
C LYS A 35 11.28 3.45 -13.85
N ILE A 36 11.14 4.68 -13.36
CA ILE A 36 10.04 5.05 -12.46
C ILE A 36 8.74 5.05 -13.27
N LEU A 37 7.82 4.14 -12.94
CA LEU A 37 6.47 4.07 -13.52
C LEU A 37 5.55 5.11 -12.91
N ALA A 38 5.66 5.32 -11.60
CA ALA A 38 4.87 6.28 -10.87
C ALA A 38 5.52 6.67 -9.54
N GLU A 39 5.23 7.87 -9.09
CA GLU A 39 5.55 8.40 -7.78
C GLU A 39 4.27 8.62 -6.97
N GLY A 40 4.35 8.46 -5.65
CA GLY A 40 3.27 8.68 -4.72
C GLY A 40 3.75 9.32 -3.42
N TRP A 41 2.89 10.04 -2.78
CA TRP A 41 3.09 10.63 -1.47
C TRP A 41 1.81 10.53 -0.66
N ASN A 42 1.88 10.72 0.64
CA ASN A 42 0.71 10.67 1.49
C ASN A 42 -0.24 11.82 1.19
N GLU A 43 -1.48 11.50 0.85
CA GLU A 43 -2.55 12.44 0.52
C GLU A 43 -3.75 12.29 1.49
N VAL A 44 -3.57 11.63 2.64
CA VAL A 44 -4.68 11.32 3.57
C VAL A 44 -5.49 12.55 3.94
N THR A 45 -4.82 13.63 4.35
CA THR A 45 -5.50 14.84 4.81
C THR A 45 -6.03 15.70 3.68
N SER A 46 -5.29 15.84 2.58
CA SER A 46 -5.70 16.68 1.44
C SER A 46 -6.78 16.03 0.59
N ALA A 47 -6.76 14.70 0.45
CA ALA A 47 -7.77 13.95 -0.31
C ALA A 47 -8.96 13.50 0.57
N LEU A 48 -8.90 13.68 1.89
CA LEU A 48 -9.88 13.14 2.86
C LEU A 48 -10.07 11.62 2.68
N ASP A 49 -8.97 10.92 2.39
CA ASP A 49 -8.95 9.48 2.15
C ASP A 49 -7.93 8.81 3.08
N PRO A 50 -8.36 8.11 4.13
CA PRO A 50 -7.45 7.44 5.08
C PRO A 50 -6.62 6.33 4.43
N THR A 51 -6.97 5.87 3.24
CA THR A 51 -6.22 4.86 2.48
C THR A 51 -5.19 5.45 1.52
N ALA A 52 -5.15 6.78 1.36
CA ALA A 52 -4.23 7.47 0.45
C ALA A 52 -2.80 7.56 1.02
N HIS A 53 -2.25 6.44 1.49
CA HIS A 53 -0.85 6.30 1.82
C HIS A 53 0.01 6.37 0.56
N ALA A 54 1.26 6.78 0.70
CA ALA A 54 2.18 6.99 -0.42
C ALA A 54 2.29 5.77 -1.35
N GLU A 55 2.39 4.58 -0.77
CA GLU A 55 2.51 3.31 -1.49
C GLU A 55 1.23 3.00 -2.28
N VAL A 56 0.06 3.17 -1.65
CA VAL A 56 -1.24 2.95 -2.31
C VAL A 56 -1.42 3.93 -3.47
N VAL A 57 -1.04 5.19 -3.28
CA VAL A 57 -1.10 6.22 -4.33
C VAL A 57 -0.15 5.86 -5.48
N ALA A 58 1.10 5.45 -5.17
CA ALA A 58 2.08 5.02 -6.18
C ALA A 58 1.58 3.81 -6.98
N ILE A 59 1.06 2.79 -6.30
CA ILE A 59 0.49 1.59 -6.94
C ILE A 59 -0.68 1.97 -7.86
N ARG A 60 -1.63 2.77 -7.39
CA ARG A 60 -2.78 3.22 -8.22
C ARG A 60 -2.34 3.95 -9.47
N ARG A 61 -1.36 4.86 -9.34
CA ARG A 61 -0.80 5.60 -10.48
C ARG A 61 -0.04 4.69 -11.44
N ALA A 62 0.77 3.76 -10.91
CA ALA A 62 1.52 2.80 -11.72
C ALA A 62 0.59 1.88 -12.52
N CYS A 63 -0.44 1.30 -11.89
CA CYS A 63 -1.44 0.47 -12.58
C CYS A 63 -2.13 1.21 -13.71
N ARG A 64 -2.49 2.50 -13.50
CA ARG A 64 -3.06 3.34 -14.56
C ARG A 64 -2.06 3.60 -15.69
N ALA A 65 -0.80 3.84 -15.35
CA ALA A 65 0.25 4.13 -16.34
C ALA A 65 0.54 2.92 -17.25
N VAL A 66 0.53 1.70 -16.69
CA VAL A 66 0.75 0.47 -17.47
C VAL A 66 -0.54 -0.09 -18.08
N GLY A 67 -1.72 0.36 -17.63
CA GLY A 67 -3.01 -0.14 -18.11
C GLY A 67 -3.35 -1.55 -17.60
N ASP A 68 -2.78 -1.95 -16.45
CA ASP A 68 -2.98 -3.27 -15.84
C ASP A 68 -3.09 -3.14 -14.32
N PHE A 69 -3.80 -4.07 -13.69
CA PHE A 69 -3.86 -4.20 -12.22
C PHE A 69 -2.67 -4.99 -11.65
N SER A 70 -1.86 -5.62 -12.49
CA SER A 70 -0.65 -6.37 -12.10
C SER A 70 0.61 -5.58 -12.40
N LEU A 71 1.47 -5.46 -11.40
CA LEU A 71 2.79 -4.80 -11.47
C LEU A 71 3.93 -5.82 -11.37
N ARG A 72 3.76 -7.02 -11.96
CA ARG A 72 4.85 -8.02 -12.03
C ARG A 72 6.07 -7.44 -12.74
N GLY A 73 7.25 -7.75 -12.22
CA GLY A 73 8.51 -7.18 -12.70
C GLY A 73 8.82 -5.79 -12.14
N ALA A 74 7.96 -5.24 -11.28
CA ALA A 74 8.21 -3.97 -10.62
C ALA A 74 8.64 -4.12 -9.17
N VAL A 75 9.36 -3.13 -8.66
CA VAL A 75 9.75 -2.97 -7.25
C VAL A 75 9.10 -1.73 -6.68
N LEU A 76 8.53 -1.84 -5.50
CA LEU A 76 8.01 -0.72 -4.71
C LEU A 76 9.11 -0.20 -3.79
N TYR A 77 9.47 1.07 -3.91
CA TYR A 77 10.38 1.77 -3.01
C TYR A 77 9.58 2.71 -2.11
N ALA A 78 9.79 2.65 -0.80
CA ALA A 78 9.07 3.44 0.17
C ALA A 78 10.03 4.16 1.15
N SER A 79 9.73 5.38 1.52
CA SER A 79 10.52 6.15 2.50
C SER A 79 10.45 5.54 3.90
N CYS A 80 9.41 4.75 4.17
CA CYS A 80 9.21 4.02 5.42
C CYS A 80 8.67 2.63 5.14
N GLU A 81 8.92 1.69 6.05
CA GLU A 81 8.37 0.33 6.01
C GLU A 81 6.85 0.38 5.82
N PRO A 82 6.29 -0.31 4.80
CA PRO A 82 4.86 -0.31 4.56
C PRO A 82 4.08 -0.83 5.76
N CYS A 83 2.99 -0.14 6.12
CA CYS A 83 2.03 -0.64 7.09
C CYS A 83 1.32 -1.90 6.54
N PRO A 84 0.57 -2.66 7.36
CA PRO A 84 -0.14 -3.86 6.87
C PRO A 84 -1.07 -3.60 5.69
N MET A 85 -1.74 -2.46 5.61
CA MET A 85 -2.57 -2.08 4.46
C MET A 85 -1.74 -1.95 3.18
N CYS A 86 -0.62 -1.23 3.25
CA CYS A 86 0.26 -0.99 2.10
C CYS A 86 1.00 -2.27 1.68
N LEU A 87 1.41 -3.11 2.63
CA LEU A 87 1.99 -4.41 2.35
C LEU A 87 1.00 -5.33 1.63
N ALA A 88 -0.26 -5.35 2.08
CA ALA A 88 -1.33 -6.09 1.40
C ALA A 88 -1.61 -5.50 0.00
N ALA A 89 -1.58 -4.18 -0.17
CA ALA A 89 -1.74 -3.54 -1.48
C ALA A 89 -0.61 -3.93 -2.45
N ALA A 90 0.64 -3.96 -1.98
CA ALA A 90 1.80 -4.42 -2.76
C ALA A 90 1.65 -5.90 -3.16
N TRP A 91 1.17 -6.75 -2.25
CA TRP A 91 0.86 -8.15 -2.53
C TRP A 91 -0.21 -8.29 -3.62
N TRP A 92 -1.32 -7.57 -3.52
CA TRP A 92 -2.40 -7.60 -4.53
C TRP A 92 -1.94 -7.04 -5.87
N ALA A 93 -1.09 -6.03 -5.88
CA ALA A 93 -0.48 -5.48 -7.09
C ALA A 93 0.57 -6.41 -7.72
N ARG A 94 0.98 -7.48 -7.03
CA ARG A 94 1.97 -8.45 -7.52
C ARG A 94 3.33 -7.84 -7.81
N VAL A 95 3.78 -6.84 -7.06
CA VAL A 95 5.17 -6.36 -7.18
C VAL A 95 6.14 -7.46 -6.77
N ASP A 96 7.33 -7.47 -7.37
CA ASP A 96 8.33 -8.50 -7.13
C ASP A 96 9.06 -8.32 -5.80
N ALA A 97 9.18 -7.07 -5.34
CA ALA A 97 9.85 -6.74 -4.08
C ALA A 97 9.38 -5.38 -3.53
N VAL A 98 9.63 -5.19 -2.24
CA VAL A 98 9.51 -3.91 -1.53
C VAL A 98 10.86 -3.58 -0.92
N VAL A 99 11.31 -2.35 -1.11
CA VAL A 99 12.55 -1.81 -0.52
C VAL A 99 12.19 -0.53 0.23
N TYR A 100 12.59 -0.42 1.49
CA TYR A 100 12.22 0.72 2.33
C TYR A 100 13.39 1.27 3.15
N ALA A 101 13.25 2.50 3.66
CA ALA A 101 14.30 3.19 4.42
C ALA A 101 14.05 3.17 5.93
N ALA A 102 13.10 3.95 6.45
CA ALA A 102 12.78 3.98 7.89
C ALA A 102 11.97 2.75 8.29
N SER A 103 12.04 2.35 9.57
CA SER A 103 11.29 1.21 10.11
C SER A 103 9.89 1.61 10.61
N ARG A 104 9.06 0.59 10.91
CA ARG A 104 7.76 0.80 11.57
C ARG A 104 7.90 1.39 12.98
N GLU A 105 9.01 1.10 13.63
CA GLU A 105 9.35 1.66 14.95
C GLU A 105 9.68 3.14 14.85
N ASP A 106 10.38 3.56 13.80
CA ASP A 106 10.62 4.99 13.51
C ASP A 106 9.31 5.72 13.25
N ALA A 107 8.38 5.11 12.49
CA ALA A 107 7.04 5.66 12.27
C ALA A 107 6.25 5.79 13.58
N ALA A 108 6.33 4.80 14.47
CA ALA A 108 5.69 4.84 15.78
C ALA A 108 6.23 5.99 16.64
N LEU A 109 7.53 6.24 16.63
CA LEU A 109 8.15 7.39 17.32
C LEU A 109 7.67 8.74 16.75
N ALA A 110 7.30 8.77 15.48
CA ALA A 110 6.72 9.95 14.83
C ALA A 110 5.20 10.10 15.08
N GLY A 111 4.57 9.18 15.81
CA GLY A 111 3.15 9.22 16.17
C GLY A 111 2.22 8.46 15.27
N PHE A 112 2.72 7.55 14.43
CA PHE A 112 1.91 6.71 13.54
C PHE A 112 1.70 5.30 14.11
N ASP A 113 0.54 4.69 13.85
CA ASP A 113 0.10 3.44 14.47
C ASP A 113 0.60 2.17 13.75
N ASP A 114 1.58 2.25 12.88
CA ASP A 114 2.05 1.15 12.04
C ASP A 114 2.43 -0.09 12.85
N ALA A 115 3.22 0.10 13.92
CA ALA A 115 3.63 -1.01 14.79
C ALA A 115 2.43 -1.62 15.54
N GLU A 116 1.48 -0.80 15.99
CA GLU A 116 0.26 -1.29 16.65
C GLU A 116 -0.63 -2.06 15.68
N LEU A 117 -0.76 -1.58 14.44
CA LEU A 117 -1.55 -2.25 13.42
C LEU A 117 -0.97 -3.64 13.06
N TYR A 118 0.37 -3.79 13.02
CA TYR A 118 1.01 -5.10 12.85
C TYR A 118 0.65 -6.06 14.00
N ARG A 119 0.58 -5.58 15.24
CA ARG A 119 0.11 -6.38 16.37
C ARG A 119 -1.38 -6.73 16.26
N GLU A 120 -2.19 -5.76 15.82
CA GLU A 120 -3.64 -5.91 15.66
C GLU A 120 -4.00 -7.00 14.64
N VAL A 121 -3.35 -7.05 13.49
CA VAL A 121 -3.64 -8.06 12.46
C VAL A 121 -3.22 -9.48 12.88
N GLN A 122 -2.31 -9.61 13.84
CA GLN A 122 -1.88 -10.90 14.38
C GLN A 122 -2.83 -11.44 15.46
N ARG A 123 -3.68 -10.61 16.06
CA ARG A 123 -4.65 -11.02 17.07
C ARG A 123 -5.74 -11.89 16.48
N SER A 124 -6.26 -12.81 17.29
CA SER A 124 -7.49 -13.52 16.94
C SER A 124 -8.66 -12.53 16.82
N GLU A 125 -9.68 -12.88 16.05
CA GLU A 125 -10.80 -11.98 15.75
C GLU A 125 -11.46 -11.41 17.02
N GLY A 126 -11.63 -12.23 18.06
CA GLY A 126 -12.24 -11.82 19.33
C GLY A 126 -11.37 -10.93 20.21
N GLU A 127 -10.06 -10.82 19.92
CA GLU A 127 -9.10 -9.99 20.67
C GLU A 127 -8.77 -8.68 20.00
N ARG A 128 -9.30 -8.46 18.78
CA ARG A 128 -9.04 -7.23 18.02
C ARG A 128 -9.74 -6.03 18.65
N LYS A 129 -9.04 -4.89 18.64
CA LYS A 129 -9.60 -3.60 19.06
C LYS A 129 -10.68 -3.10 18.10
N LEU A 130 -10.55 -3.44 16.80
CA LEU A 130 -11.59 -3.23 15.80
C LEU A 130 -12.47 -4.49 15.75
N PRO A 131 -13.68 -4.47 16.35
CA PRO A 131 -14.54 -5.64 16.37
C PRO A 131 -15.02 -6.02 14.97
N CYS A 132 -14.94 -7.29 14.64
CA CYS A 132 -15.51 -7.86 13.43
C CYS A 132 -16.63 -8.84 13.80
N ARG A 133 -17.67 -8.92 12.97
CA ARG A 133 -18.79 -9.82 13.19
C ARG A 133 -19.29 -10.39 11.87
N GLN A 134 -19.38 -11.71 11.77
CA GLN A 134 -19.88 -12.39 10.59
C GLN A 134 -21.41 -12.54 10.65
N LEU A 135 -22.10 -12.07 9.60
CA LEU A 135 -23.54 -12.27 9.37
C LEU A 135 -23.77 -12.65 7.91
N LEU A 136 -24.90 -13.29 7.62
CA LEU A 136 -25.37 -13.60 6.25
C LEU A 136 -24.36 -14.37 5.39
N ARG A 137 -23.54 -15.22 6.03
CA ARG A 137 -22.49 -16.02 5.33
C ARG A 137 -23.03 -16.77 4.12
N GLY A 138 -24.20 -17.43 4.25
CA GLY A 138 -24.77 -18.24 3.17
C GLY A 138 -25.07 -17.43 1.92
N GLU A 139 -25.68 -16.25 2.07
CA GLU A 139 -25.97 -15.36 0.94
C GLU A 139 -24.70 -14.85 0.25
N ALA A 140 -23.69 -14.48 1.03
CA ALA A 140 -22.40 -14.04 0.49
C ALA A 140 -21.65 -15.16 -0.23
N VAL A 141 -21.67 -16.38 0.30
CA VAL A 141 -21.04 -17.56 -0.33
C VAL A 141 -21.68 -17.86 -1.69
N ALA A 142 -23.00 -17.75 -1.82
CA ALA A 142 -23.68 -17.95 -3.10
C ALA A 142 -23.17 -17.00 -4.20
N VAL A 143 -22.81 -15.76 -3.86
CA VAL A 143 -22.19 -14.81 -4.81
C VAL A 143 -20.79 -15.27 -5.23
N LEU A 144 -19.97 -15.76 -4.28
CA LEU A 144 -18.64 -16.31 -4.59
C LEU A 144 -18.73 -17.55 -5.49
N GLU A 145 -19.72 -18.41 -5.28
CA GLU A 145 -19.98 -19.57 -6.14
C GLU A 145 -20.41 -19.13 -7.54
N SER A 146 -21.26 -18.10 -7.65
CA SER A 146 -21.64 -17.50 -8.94
C SER A 146 -20.44 -16.93 -9.68
N TRP A 147 -19.48 -16.33 -8.97
CA TRP A 147 -18.21 -15.87 -9.54
C TRP A 147 -17.42 -17.03 -10.18
N LEU A 148 -17.35 -18.18 -9.51
CA LEU A 148 -16.67 -19.36 -10.06
C LEU A 148 -17.29 -19.84 -11.38
N GLY A 149 -18.60 -19.71 -11.52
CA GLY A 149 -19.35 -20.06 -12.74
C GLY A 149 -19.36 -18.98 -13.83
N LYS A 150 -18.84 -17.76 -13.56
CA LYS A 150 -18.86 -16.66 -14.52
C LYS A 150 -17.84 -16.88 -15.65
N PRO A 151 -18.29 -17.00 -16.93
CA PRO A 151 -17.41 -17.37 -18.05
C PRO A 151 -16.33 -16.33 -18.35
N ASP A 152 -16.63 -15.06 -18.13
CA ASP A 152 -15.79 -13.89 -18.44
C ASP A 152 -15.10 -13.31 -17.19
N ARG A 153 -15.00 -14.11 -16.11
CA ARG A 153 -14.29 -13.66 -14.90
C ARG A 153 -12.81 -13.43 -15.17
N ILE A 154 -12.29 -12.35 -14.63
CA ILE A 154 -10.86 -12.01 -14.66
C ILE A 154 -10.29 -12.27 -13.25
N PRO A 155 -9.49 -13.33 -13.04
CA PRO A 155 -8.81 -13.58 -11.78
C PRO A 155 -7.72 -12.52 -11.51
N TYR A 156 -7.49 -12.18 -10.24
CA TYR A 156 -6.46 -11.22 -9.82
C TYR A 156 -5.81 -11.63 -8.49
#